data_9d4b14de94d8dfa42054e89ec6ade231
#
_entry.id   9d4b14de94d8dfa42054e89ec6ade231
#
_cell.length_a   1.000
_cell.length_b   1.000
_cell.length_c   1.000
_cell.angle_alpha   90.00
_cell.angle_beta   90.00
_cell.angle_gamma   90.00
#
_symmetry.space_group_name_H-M   'P 1'
#
loop_
_entity.id
_entity.type
_entity.pdbx_description
1 polymer ?
#
loop_
_entity_poly.entity_id
_entity_poly.type
_entity_poly.pdbx_seq_one_letter_code
_entity_poly.pdbx_strand_id
1 'polypeptide(L)'
;MTTITVEHVARIEGHGTITVELDGDCVKDVRMDIVEASRFFESMVVGRRYDEVSLITSRICGICSPNHAITALKAVEAAFGIDVSPRTVALRKLLIYGSYLQNHATHLYVFAAPDFVGLPSVFPLAASNPDIVERALLIKKTGNELTTLVGGRPVHPVTAVVGGFTAEPSAADLESFRARLVALIEDTVATAELFNSFRVPDFATEGDMLALVDDTEYAFYDGQIGALISGVRSPIADYRTVITESVVSHSNAKHSTHDGRSFMVGSLPRLNLSAQLLMPKAKAVAAELGLAAGSRNPFLNNPAQAVELVDACERCIAIIDELLATSGSSRPGTVVPRESSGASATEAPRGTLYHGYSFDANGIVTAGDVITPTAQNLGNLDADMRALAPSLVGLSKEEFLFMMEKLVRAYDPCLSCSVH
;
A
#
# COMPACT_ATOMS: atom_id res chain seq x y z
N MET A 1 9.56 34.38 15.50
CA MET A 1 9.09 33.27 14.66
C MET A 1 10.30 32.54 14.12
N THR A 2 10.43 31.26 14.35
CA THR A 2 11.57 30.44 13.90
C THR A 2 11.01 29.33 13.01
N THR A 3 11.57 29.19 11.81
CA THR A 3 11.23 28.07 10.93
C THR A 3 12.32 27.01 11.01
N ILE A 4 11.94 25.77 11.22
CA ILE A 4 12.82 24.62 11.19
C ILE A 4 12.42 23.76 10.00
N THR A 5 13.40 23.40 9.17
CA THR A 5 13.14 22.61 7.96
C THR A 5 14.02 21.37 7.94
N VAL A 6 13.44 20.23 7.56
CA VAL A 6 14.15 19.03 7.09
C VAL A 6 13.99 18.99 5.58
N GLU A 7 15.01 19.43 4.84
CA GLU A 7 14.92 19.59 3.39
C GLU A 7 14.73 18.28 2.62
N HIS A 8 15.18 17.16 3.16
CA HIS A 8 15.01 15.85 2.54
C HIS A 8 14.81 14.80 3.63
N VAL A 9 13.56 14.38 3.83
CA VAL A 9 13.26 13.27 4.72
C VAL A 9 13.89 12.00 4.17
N ALA A 10 14.82 11.43 4.92
CA ALA A 10 15.54 10.23 4.51
C ALA A 10 14.72 8.95 4.78
N ARG A 11 15.05 7.90 4.04
CA ARG A 11 14.44 6.55 4.22
C ARG A 11 12.91 6.55 4.00
N ILE A 12 12.46 7.25 2.97
CA ILE A 12 11.12 7.19 2.39
C ILE A 12 11.29 7.09 0.87
N GLU A 13 10.22 6.77 0.16
CA GLU A 13 10.23 6.80 -1.31
C GLU A 13 9.85 8.21 -1.79
N GLY A 14 10.69 8.79 -2.65
CA GLY A 14 10.52 10.13 -3.22
C GLY A 14 11.09 11.25 -2.34
N HIS A 15 10.80 12.51 -2.70
CA HIS A 15 11.36 13.70 -2.07
C HIS A 15 10.29 14.55 -1.40
N GLY A 16 10.43 14.73 -0.09
CA GLY A 16 9.56 15.58 0.71
C GLY A 16 10.34 16.33 1.78
N THR A 17 9.81 17.46 2.16
CA THR A 17 10.36 18.38 3.16
C THR A 17 9.40 18.48 4.33
N ILE A 18 9.89 18.38 5.57
CA ILE A 18 9.10 18.75 6.75
C ILE A 18 9.40 20.20 7.11
N THR A 19 8.37 21.02 7.17
CA THR A 19 8.46 22.42 7.61
C THR A 19 7.74 22.57 8.95
N VAL A 20 8.42 23.13 9.93
CA VAL A 20 7.89 23.44 11.28
C VAL A 20 8.03 24.93 11.55
N GLU A 21 6.96 25.61 11.89
CA GLU A 21 6.91 27.02 12.24
C GLU A 21 6.65 27.18 13.75
N LEU A 22 7.58 27.79 14.45
CA LEU A 22 7.53 28.02 15.90
C LEU A 22 7.48 29.52 16.22
N ASP A 23 6.73 29.87 17.28
CA ASP A 23 6.74 31.19 17.89
C ASP A 23 7.04 31.03 19.38
N GLY A 24 8.34 31.15 19.75
CA GLY A 24 8.84 30.68 21.04
C GLY A 24 8.62 29.17 21.16
N ASP A 25 7.98 28.74 22.23
CA ASP A 25 7.63 27.34 22.50
C ASP A 25 6.25 26.95 21.91
N CYS A 26 5.64 27.82 21.10
CA CYS A 26 4.35 27.55 20.49
C CYS A 26 4.51 27.08 19.05
N VAL A 27 4.03 25.88 18.75
CA VAL A 27 3.95 25.34 17.37
C VAL A 27 2.83 26.10 16.64
N LYS A 28 3.15 26.78 15.55
CA LYS A 28 2.21 27.51 14.70
C LYS A 28 1.73 26.67 13.53
N ASP A 29 2.64 25.97 12.87
CA ASP A 29 2.33 25.07 11.77
C ASP A 29 3.37 23.96 11.66
N VAL A 30 2.91 22.78 11.22
CA VAL A 30 3.77 21.67 10.79
C VAL A 30 3.12 21.06 9.55
N ARG A 31 3.93 20.83 8.51
CA ARG A 31 3.43 20.27 7.26
C ARG A 31 4.50 19.47 6.52
N MET A 32 4.04 18.56 5.66
CA MET A 32 4.86 17.81 4.71
C MET A 32 4.74 18.43 3.32
N ASP A 33 5.78 19.12 2.88
CA ASP A 33 5.85 19.73 1.57
C ASP A 33 6.34 18.68 0.55
N ILE A 34 5.48 18.27 -0.41
CA ILE A 34 5.86 17.34 -1.47
C ILE A 34 6.41 18.13 -2.66
N VAL A 35 7.70 17.95 -2.91
CA VAL A 35 8.45 18.69 -3.96
C VAL A 35 8.65 17.86 -5.25
N GLU A 36 8.20 16.61 -5.28
CA GLU A 36 8.19 15.79 -6.50
C GLU A 36 7.35 16.46 -7.59
N ALA A 37 7.83 16.40 -8.83
CA ALA A 37 7.10 16.96 -9.96
C ALA A 37 5.86 16.13 -10.30
N SER A 38 4.75 16.79 -10.63
CA SER A 38 3.54 16.12 -11.14
C SER A 38 3.85 15.37 -12.43
N ARG A 39 3.42 14.12 -12.53
CA ARG A 39 3.76 13.22 -13.63
C ARG A 39 2.65 12.97 -14.64
N PHE A 40 1.44 13.49 -14.37
CA PHE A 40 0.30 13.55 -15.30
C PHE A 40 -0.14 12.20 -15.89
N PHE A 41 -0.06 11.10 -15.15
CA PHE A 41 -0.44 9.76 -15.64
C PHE A 41 -1.92 9.70 -16.05
N GLU A 42 -2.81 10.40 -15.34
CA GLU A 42 -4.22 10.52 -15.70
C GLU A 42 -4.40 11.13 -17.12
N SER A 43 -3.60 12.13 -17.46
CA SER A 43 -3.61 12.73 -18.79
C SER A 43 -2.92 11.85 -19.84
N MET A 44 -1.88 11.10 -19.46
CA MET A 44 -1.14 10.22 -20.38
C MET A 44 -1.96 9.04 -20.88
N VAL A 45 -2.97 8.58 -20.14
CA VAL A 45 -3.85 7.50 -20.58
C VAL A 45 -4.96 7.98 -21.52
N VAL A 46 -5.31 9.28 -21.51
CA VAL A 46 -6.31 9.84 -22.42
C VAL A 46 -5.84 9.71 -23.87
N GLY A 47 -6.72 9.21 -24.75
CA GLY A 47 -6.41 8.92 -26.14
C GLY A 47 -5.69 7.57 -26.37
N ARG A 48 -5.40 6.80 -25.30
CA ARG A 48 -4.84 5.45 -25.41
C ARG A 48 -5.92 4.41 -25.51
N ARG A 49 -5.56 3.25 -26.05
CA ARG A 49 -6.46 2.10 -26.05
C ARG A 49 -6.59 1.49 -24.68
N TYR A 50 -7.71 0.86 -24.38
CA TYR A 50 -8.01 0.19 -23.11
C TYR A 50 -6.93 -0.82 -22.66
N ASP A 51 -6.27 -1.50 -23.61
CA ASP A 51 -5.24 -2.51 -23.35
C ASP A 51 -3.83 -1.93 -23.04
N GLU A 52 -3.64 -0.62 -23.26
CA GLU A 52 -2.41 0.09 -22.88
C GLU A 52 -2.46 0.68 -21.46
N VAL A 53 -3.66 0.85 -20.90
CA VAL A 53 -3.87 1.58 -19.63
C VAL A 53 -3.06 0.98 -18.49
N SER A 54 -3.13 -0.34 -18.28
CA SER A 54 -2.41 -1.02 -17.21
C SER A 54 -0.90 -0.94 -17.37
N LEU A 55 -0.39 -0.97 -18.60
CA LEU A 55 1.04 -0.85 -18.90
C LEU A 55 1.58 0.55 -18.57
N ILE A 56 0.77 1.59 -18.82
CA ILE A 56 1.13 2.98 -18.52
C ILE A 56 1.06 3.20 -17.01
N THR A 57 -0.08 2.91 -16.40
CA THR A 57 -0.33 3.23 -14.99
C THR A 57 0.47 2.38 -14.00
N SER A 58 0.90 1.16 -14.38
CA SER A 58 1.86 0.40 -13.57
C SER A 58 3.16 1.18 -13.29
N ARG A 59 3.50 2.17 -14.14
CA ARG A 59 4.70 3.00 -14.00
C ARG A 59 4.55 4.19 -13.05
N ILE A 60 3.36 4.39 -12.50
CA ILE A 60 3.14 5.34 -11.40
C ILE A 60 4.06 4.98 -10.22
N CYS A 61 4.29 3.68 -9.99
CA CYS A 61 5.15 3.23 -8.90
C CYS A 61 6.01 2.04 -9.32
N GLY A 62 7.29 2.05 -8.91
CA GLY A 62 8.17 0.91 -9.09
C GLY A 62 7.93 -0.20 -8.06
N ILE A 63 7.50 0.15 -6.85
CA ILE A 63 7.34 -0.81 -5.74
C ILE A 63 5.96 -1.49 -5.79
N CYS A 64 4.87 -0.72 -5.92
CA CYS A 64 3.50 -1.23 -5.96
C CYS A 64 2.94 -1.35 -7.40
N SER A 65 3.81 -1.50 -8.39
CA SER A 65 3.41 -1.63 -9.79
C SER A 65 2.40 -2.77 -10.08
N PRO A 66 2.44 -3.94 -9.39
CA PRO A 66 1.41 -4.95 -9.56
C PRO A 66 0.02 -4.46 -9.16
N ASN A 67 -0.10 -3.70 -8.08
CA ASN A 67 -1.38 -3.15 -7.65
C ASN A 67 -1.93 -2.16 -8.68
N HIS A 68 -1.12 -1.23 -9.19
CA HIS A 68 -1.55 -0.31 -10.24
C HIS A 68 -2.00 -1.06 -11.50
N ALA A 69 -1.25 -2.09 -11.93
CA ALA A 69 -1.62 -2.90 -13.08
C ALA A 69 -2.97 -3.61 -12.88
N ILE A 70 -3.13 -4.31 -11.76
CA ILE A 70 -4.34 -5.08 -11.45
C ILE A 70 -5.54 -4.17 -11.26
N THR A 71 -5.39 -3.05 -10.54
CA THR A 71 -6.49 -2.10 -10.34
C THR A 71 -6.93 -1.51 -11.69
N ALA A 72 -6.00 -1.13 -12.57
CA ALA A 72 -6.32 -0.65 -13.89
C ALA A 72 -7.06 -1.69 -14.74
N LEU A 73 -6.60 -2.95 -14.74
CA LEU A 73 -7.27 -4.05 -15.47
C LEU A 73 -8.70 -4.25 -14.97
N LYS A 74 -8.91 -4.30 -13.65
CA LYS A 74 -10.25 -4.43 -13.06
C LYS A 74 -11.17 -3.25 -13.43
N ALA A 75 -10.65 -2.01 -13.49
CA ALA A 75 -11.45 -0.84 -13.88
C ALA A 75 -11.89 -0.92 -15.35
N VAL A 76 -11.00 -1.36 -16.26
CA VAL A 76 -11.34 -1.62 -17.67
C VAL A 76 -12.38 -2.73 -17.78
N GLU A 77 -12.20 -3.81 -17.04
CA GLU A 77 -13.13 -4.95 -17.01
C GLU A 77 -14.51 -4.54 -16.49
N ALA A 78 -14.55 -3.74 -15.42
CA ALA A 78 -15.81 -3.18 -14.92
C ALA A 78 -16.52 -2.32 -15.98
N ALA A 79 -15.78 -1.46 -16.71
CA ALA A 79 -16.34 -0.64 -17.78
C ALA A 79 -16.96 -1.49 -18.89
N PHE A 80 -16.30 -2.55 -19.31
CA PHE A 80 -16.76 -3.39 -20.44
C PHE A 80 -17.67 -4.55 -20.00
N GLY A 81 -17.85 -4.78 -18.70
CA GLY A 81 -18.65 -5.87 -18.15
C GLY A 81 -17.99 -7.23 -18.43
N ILE A 82 -16.69 -7.31 -18.23
CA ILE A 82 -15.90 -8.53 -18.43
C ILE A 82 -15.76 -9.26 -17.10
N ASP A 83 -16.29 -10.46 -17.01
CA ASP A 83 -16.06 -11.37 -15.90
C ASP A 83 -14.78 -12.18 -16.13
N VAL A 84 -13.93 -12.24 -15.14
CA VAL A 84 -12.69 -13.02 -15.19
C VAL A 84 -12.86 -14.37 -14.48
N SER A 85 -12.10 -15.38 -14.91
CA SER A 85 -12.16 -16.70 -14.31
C SER A 85 -11.64 -16.69 -12.84
N PRO A 86 -12.10 -17.62 -11.98
CA PRO A 86 -11.55 -17.77 -10.62
C PRO A 86 -10.02 -17.97 -10.65
N ARG A 87 -9.50 -18.70 -11.63
CA ARG A 87 -8.06 -18.89 -11.83
C ARG A 87 -7.34 -17.57 -12.13
N THR A 88 -7.93 -16.68 -12.92
CA THR A 88 -7.40 -15.33 -13.15
C THR A 88 -7.35 -14.52 -11.85
N VAL A 89 -8.40 -14.57 -11.03
CA VAL A 89 -8.46 -13.91 -9.73
C VAL A 89 -7.35 -14.43 -8.81
N ALA A 90 -7.18 -15.75 -8.72
CA ALA A 90 -6.15 -16.40 -7.91
C ALA A 90 -4.73 -15.93 -8.30
N LEU A 91 -4.41 -15.92 -9.60
CA LEU A 91 -3.12 -15.45 -10.10
C LEU A 91 -2.90 -13.95 -9.83
N ARG A 92 -3.93 -13.13 -9.96
CA ARG A 92 -3.85 -11.69 -9.64
C ARG A 92 -3.64 -11.45 -8.15
N LYS A 93 -4.27 -12.24 -7.28
CA LYS A 93 -4.02 -12.21 -5.83
C LYS A 93 -2.56 -12.54 -5.53
N LEU A 94 -1.96 -13.55 -6.17
CA LEU A 94 -0.53 -13.84 -6.01
C LEU A 94 0.37 -12.67 -6.41
N LEU A 95 0.05 -11.92 -7.47
CA LEU A 95 0.79 -10.70 -7.84
C LEU A 95 0.71 -9.63 -6.75
N ILE A 96 -0.47 -9.41 -6.20
CA ILE A 96 -0.69 -8.46 -5.10
C ILE A 96 0.13 -8.88 -3.87
N TYR A 97 0.04 -10.14 -3.44
CA TYR A 97 0.77 -10.63 -2.28
C TYR A 97 2.29 -10.63 -2.48
N GLY A 98 2.79 -10.89 -3.70
CA GLY A 98 4.20 -10.71 -4.03
C GLY A 98 4.67 -9.26 -3.82
N SER A 99 3.83 -8.30 -4.16
CA SER A 99 4.05 -6.87 -3.87
C SER A 99 4.09 -6.57 -2.37
N TYR A 100 3.22 -7.20 -1.58
CA TYR A 100 3.22 -7.06 -0.11
C TYR A 100 4.51 -7.58 0.53
N LEU A 101 4.92 -8.80 0.20
CA LEU A 101 6.16 -9.39 0.71
C LEU A 101 7.36 -8.49 0.41
N GLN A 102 7.47 -7.99 -0.82
CA GLN A 102 8.59 -7.13 -1.24
C GLN A 102 8.53 -5.75 -0.57
N ASN A 103 7.36 -5.10 -0.54
CA ASN A 103 7.21 -3.74 0.00
C ASN A 103 7.39 -3.72 1.52
N HIS A 104 6.65 -4.56 2.24
CA HIS A 104 6.70 -4.56 3.70
C HIS A 104 8.08 -4.92 4.22
N ALA A 105 8.76 -5.92 3.64
CA ALA A 105 10.14 -6.22 4.02
C ALA A 105 11.07 -5.02 3.76
N THR A 106 10.92 -4.33 2.63
CA THR A 106 11.74 -3.14 2.33
C THR A 106 11.44 -2.02 3.32
N HIS A 107 10.17 -1.68 3.54
CA HIS A 107 9.78 -0.63 4.46
C HIS A 107 10.23 -0.92 5.89
N LEU A 108 9.86 -2.06 6.42
CA LEU A 108 10.14 -2.42 7.80
C LEU A 108 11.64 -2.41 8.09
N TYR A 109 12.45 -3.10 7.30
CA TYR A 109 13.86 -3.29 7.61
C TYR A 109 14.78 -2.15 7.12
N VAL A 110 14.49 -1.58 5.94
CA VAL A 110 15.38 -0.56 5.36
C VAL A 110 14.98 0.84 5.81
N PHE A 111 13.69 1.13 5.93
CA PHE A 111 13.22 2.47 6.25
C PHE A 111 12.90 2.65 7.74
N ALA A 112 12.14 1.75 8.36
CA ALA A 112 11.64 1.91 9.71
C ALA A 112 12.58 1.38 10.81
N ALA A 113 13.10 0.16 10.70
CA ALA A 113 13.90 -0.47 11.77
C ALA A 113 15.08 0.38 12.28
N PRO A 114 15.83 1.11 11.42
CA PRO A 114 16.93 1.94 11.90
C PRO A 114 16.52 2.96 12.96
N ASP A 115 15.29 3.49 12.92
CA ASP A 115 14.77 4.45 13.91
C ASP A 115 14.63 3.87 15.32
N PHE A 116 14.37 2.58 15.40
CA PHE A 116 14.15 1.90 16.68
C PHE A 116 15.43 1.42 17.33
N VAL A 117 16.50 1.30 16.56
CA VAL A 117 17.83 0.87 17.04
C VAL A 117 18.87 2.00 17.05
N GLY A 118 18.42 3.24 16.78
CA GLY A 118 19.28 4.44 16.82
C GLY A 118 20.35 4.47 15.73
N LEU A 119 20.07 3.88 14.57
CA LEU A 119 21.01 3.82 13.43
C LEU A 119 20.56 4.72 12.28
N PRO A 120 21.50 5.32 11.53
CA PRO A 120 21.16 6.21 10.42
C PRO A 120 20.61 5.45 9.19
N SER A 121 20.91 4.17 9.06
CA SER A 121 20.48 3.33 7.92
C SER A 121 20.60 1.84 8.23
N VAL A 122 20.16 1.01 7.28
CA VAL A 122 20.29 -0.46 7.35
C VAL A 122 21.73 -0.96 7.28
N PHE A 123 22.66 -0.19 6.74
CA PHE A 123 24.06 -0.66 6.55
C PHE A 123 24.80 -0.93 7.87
N PRO A 124 24.79 -0.06 8.89
CA PRO A 124 25.33 -0.40 10.20
C PRO A 124 24.60 -1.59 10.85
N LEU A 125 23.28 -1.72 10.62
CA LEU A 125 22.51 -2.87 11.11
C LEU A 125 22.98 -4.18 10.48
N ALA A 126 23.33 -4.18 9.20
CA ALA A 126 23.89 -5.35 8.52
C ALA A 126 25.25 -5.80 9.12
N ALA A 127 26.04 -4.85 9.60
CA ALA A 127 27.31 -5.14 10.24
C ALA A 127 27.16 -5.71 11.67
N SER A 128 26.17 -5.24 12.43
CA SER A 128 25.94 -5.65 13.83
C SER A 128 25.02 -6.87 13.96
N ASN A 129 24.05 -7.01 13.06
CA ASN A 129 23.00 -8.04 13.09
C ASN A 129 22.72 -8.58 11.68
N PRO A 130 23.67 -9.33 11.07
CA PRO A 130 23.54 -9.81 9.68
C PRO A 130 22.28 -10.66 9.45
N ASP A 131 21.91 -11.51 10.40
CA ASP A 131 20.75 -12.40 10.31
C ASP A 131 19.43 -11.62 10.10
N ILE A 132 19.31 -10.44 10.71
CA ILE A 132 18.13 -9.56 10.54
C ILE A 132 18.05 -9.06 9.10
N VAL A 133 19.19 -8.67 8.52
CA VAL A 133 19.24 -8.15 7.14
C VAL A 133 19.10 -9.27 6.13
N GLU A 134 19.67 -10.46 6.38
CA GLU A 134 19.49 -11.65 5.55
C GLU A 134 18.00 -12.05 5.47
N ARG A 135 17.28 -12.04 6.60
CA ARG A 135 15.82 -12.24 6.64
C ARG A 135 15.08 -11.22 5.79
N ALA A 136 15.41 -9.94 5.92
CA ALA A 136 14.82 -8.88 5.12
C ALA A 136 14.99 -9.12 3.61
N LEU A 137 16.21 -9.45 3.21
CA LEU A 137 16.55 -9.74 1.81
C LEU A 137 15.85 -11.00 1.30
N LEU A 138 15.72 -12.04 2.12
CA LEU A 138 15.03 -13.27 1.78
C LEU A 138 13.54 -13.02 1.52
N ILE A 139 12.84 -12.34 2.42
CA ILE A 139 11.41 -12.02 2.25
C ILE A 139 11.22 -11.15 1.00
N LYS A 140 12.00 -10.07 0.86
CA LYS A 140 11.95 -9.18 -0.30
C LYS A 140 12.21 -9.92 -1.61
N LYS A 141 13.23 -10.76 -1.65
CA LYS A 141 13.58 -11.57 -2.83
C LYS A 141 12.45 -12.51 -3.19
N THR A 142 11.86 -13.20 -2.21
CA THR A 142 10.74 -14.12 -2.44
C THR A 142 9.54 -13.39 -3.03
N GLY A 143 9.18 -12.20 -2.54
CA GLY A 143 8.12 -11.38 -3.14
C GLY A 143 8.40 -11.00 -4.59
N ASN A 144 9.62 -10.56 -4.91
CA ASN A 144 10.03 -10.24 -6.29
C ASN A 144 9.99 -11.45 -7.22
N GLU A 145 10.42 -12.61 -6.74
CA GLU A 145 10.42 -13.85 -7.52
C GLU A 145 8.99 -14.38 -7.74
N LEU A 146 8.08 -14.23 -6.76
CA LEU A 146 6.66 -14.52 -6.94
C LEU A 146 6.05 -13.61 -8.02
N THR A 147 6.33 -12.31 -7.95
CA THR A 147 5.88 -11.36 -8.97
C THR A 147 6.46 -11.71 -10.34
N THR A 148 7.71 -12.15 -10.43
CA THR A 148 8.34 -12.60 -11.68
C THR A 148 7.69 -13.87 -12.22
N LEU A 149 7.44 -14.84 -11.34
CA LEU A 149 6.83 -16.13 -11.71
C LEU A 149 5.44 -15.94 -12.34
N VAL A 150 4.62 -15.08 -11.75
CA VAL A 150 3.24 -14.86 -12.21
C VAL A 150 3.16 -13.73 -13.23
N GLY A 151 3.91 -12.65 -13.03
CA GLY A 151 3.83 -11.40 -13.80
C GLY A 151 4.86 -11.25 -14.92
N GLY A 152 5.81 -12.20 -15.05
CA GLY A 152 6.88 -12.18 -16.04
C GLY A 152 8.03 -11.21 -15.71
N ARG A 153 7.86 -10.31 -14.73
CA ARG A 153 8.85 -9.34 -14.25
C ARG A 153 8.67 -9.05 -12.77
N PRO A 154 9.73 -8.74 -12.03
CA PRO A 154 9.63 -8.34 -10.62
C PRO A 154 8.97 -6.96 -10.42
N VAL A 155 9.04 -6.11 -11.46
CA VAL A 155 8.47 -4.75 -11.48
C VAL A 155 7.78 -4.54 -12.82
N HIS A 156 6.61 -3.88 -12.82
CA HIS A 156 5.76 -3.65 -14.00
C HIS A 156 5.39 -4.97 -14.70
N PRO A 157 4.54 -5.82 -14.09
CA PRO A 157 4.14 -7.11 -14.64
C PRO A 157 3.52 -6.94 -16.03
N VAL A 158 3.76 -7.92 -16.93
CA VAL A 158 3.35 -7.85 -18.34
C VAL A 158 2.47 -9.01 -18.77
N THR A 159 2.34 -10.06 -17.96
CA THR A 159 1.53 -11.23 -18.29
C THR A 159 0.05 -11.04 -17.99
N ALA A 160 -0.29 -10.21 -16.98
CA ALA A 160 -1.66 -9.85 -16.68
C ALA A 160 -2.20 -8.87 -17.73
N VAL A 161 -3.34 -9.20 -18.30
CA VAL A 161 -4.03 -8.43 -19.35
C VAL A 161 -5.52 -8.33 -19.04
N VAL A 162 -6.25 -7.50 -19.77
CA VAL A 162 -7.72 -7.43 -19.67
C VAL A 162 -8.33 -8.80 -19.95
N GLY A 163 -9.13 -9.29 -19.01
CA GLY A 163 -9.80 -10.60 -19.08
C GLY A 163 -8.94 -11.79 -18.65
N GLY A 164 -7.64 -11.63 -18.32
CA GLY A 164 -6.83 -12.78 -17.93
C GLY A 164 -5.32 -12.59 -17.94
N PHE A 165 -4.62 -13.63 -18.40
CA PHE A 165 -3.16 -13.70 -18.50
C PHE A 165 -2.71 -14.22 -19.86
N THR A 166 -1.59 -13.70 -20.36
CA THR A 166 -0.94 -14.18 -21.59
C THR A 166 -0.10 -15.45 -21.36
N ALA A 167 0.37 -15.65 -20.13
CA ALA A 167 1.14 -16.82 -19.70
C ALA A 167 0.83 -17.13 -18.22
N GLU A 168 0.89 -18.41 -17.87
CA GLU A 168 0.69 -18.91 -16.50
C GLU A 168 1.93 -19.70 -16.04
N PRO A 169 2.22 -19.72 -14.71
CA PRO A 169 3.22 -20.61 -14.14
C PRO A 169 2.83 -22.08 -14.38
N SER A 170 3.83 -22.96 -14.55
CA SER A 170 3.58 -24.41 -14.58
C SER A 170 3.24 -24.93 -13.17
N ALA A 171 2.59 -26.11 -13.10
CA ALA A 171 2.31 -26.76 -11.82
C ALA A 171 3.61 -27.01 -11.02
N ALA A 172 4.67 -27.47 -11.70
CA ALA A 172 5.97 -27.73 -11.06
C ALA A 172 6.60 -26.45 -10.48
N ASP A 173 6.47 -25.30 -11.17
CA ASP A 173 6.95 -24.02 -10.66
C ASP A 173 6.15 -23.59 -9.42
N LEU A 174 4.82 -23.76 -9.45
CA LEU A 174 3.94 -23.46 -8.31
C LEU A 174 4.26 -24.35 -7.10
N GLU A 175 4.43 -25.66 -7.28
CA GLU A 175 4.81 -26.60 -6.21
C GLU A 175 6.17 -26.21 -5.59
N SER A 176 7.16 -25.91 -6.42
CA SER A 176 8.49 -25.48 -5.98
C SER A 176 8.39 -24.16 -5.18
N PHE A 177 7.60 -23.21 -5.67
CA PHE A 177 7.43 -21.92 -5.00
C PHE A 177 6.68 -22.05 -3.67
N ARG A 178 5.65 -22.89 -3.62
CA ARG A 178 4.92 -23.23 -2.41
C ARG A 178 5.85 -23.73 -1.29
N ALA A 179 6.76 -24.65 -1.60
CA ALA A 179 7.72 -25.17 -0.62
C ALA A 179 8.59 -24.05 -0.02
N ARG A 180 8.97 -23.07 -0.83
CA ARG A 180 9.74 -21.90 -0.38
C ARG A 180 8.91 -20.98 0.52
N LEU A 181 7.65 -20.77 0.21
CA LEU A 181 6.74 -19.96 1.05
C LEU A 181 6.51 -20.62 2.42
N VAL A 182 6.36 -21.95 2.44
CA VAL A 182 6.26 -22.71 3.71
C VAL A 182 7.51 -22.50 4.58
N ALA A 183 8.70 -22.54 3.97
CA ALA A 183 9.95 -22.28 4.69
C ALA A 183 10.07 -20.82 5.16
N LEU A 184 9.45 -19.86 4.46
CA LEU A 184 9.52 -18.42 4.75
C LEU A 184 8.64 -18.00 5.94
N ILE A 185 7.63 -18.78 6.31
CA ILE A 185 6.65 -18.39 7.35
C ILE A 185 7.34 -18.00 8.65
N GLU A 186 8.32 -18.79 9.12
CA GLU A 186 9.01 -18.51 10.37
C GLU A 186 9.80 -17.20 10.33
N ASP A 187 10.35 -16.81 9.17
CA ASP A 187 11.01 -15.52 8.97
C ASP A 187 10.01 -14.36 9.02
N THR A 188 8.80 -14.55 8.51
CA THR A 188 7.74 -13.53 8.62
C THR A 188 7.24 -13.37 10.06
N VAL A 189 7.10 -14.45 10.81
CA VAL A 189 6.76 -14.43 12.24
C VAL A 189 7.87 -13.72 13.05
N ALA A 190 9.12 -14.11 12.85
CA ALA A 190 10.25 -13.47 13.52
C ALA A 190 10.37 -11.96 13.17
N THR A 191 9.87 -11.53 12.01
CA THR A 191 9.73 -10.11 11.66
C THR A 191 8.70 -9.42 12.55
N ALA A 192 7.54 -10.05 12.76
CA ALA A 192 6.50 -9.51 13.61
C ALA A 192 6.95 -9.40 15.08
N GLU A 193 7.62 -10.42 15.61
CA GLU A 193 8.21 -10.42 16.93
C GLU A 193 9.25 -9.30 17.11
N LEU A 194 10.12 -9.09 16.10
CA LEU A 194 11.09 -8.01 16.11
C LEU A 194 10.42 -6.65 16.22
N PHE A 195 9.40 -6.37 15.40
CA PHE A 195 8.69 -5.08 15.41
C PHE A 195 7.85 -4.87 16.66
N ASN A 196 7.36 -5.94 17.30
CA ASN A 196 6.70 -5.87 18.60
C ASN A 196 7.68 -5.52 19.75
N SER A 197 8.94 -5.88 19.62
CA SER A 197 9.97 -5.54 20.64
C SER A 197 10.31 -4.05 20.69
N PHE A 198 9.94 -3.30 19.66
CA PHE A 198 10.24 -1.87 19.54
C PHE A 198 9.23 -1.02 20.34
N ARG A 199 9.75 -0.05 21.08
CA ARG A 199 8.90 0.92 21.76
C ARG A 199 8.40 1.96 20.76
N VAL A 200 7.10 2.13 20.69
CA VAL A 200 6.45 3.17 19.90
C VAL A 200 5.97 4.31 20.81
N PRO A 201 5.94 5.57 20.33
CA PRO A 201 5.35 6.68 21.05
C PRO A 201 3.87 6.41 21.36
N ASP A 202 3.41 6.87 22.54
CA ASP A 202 1.99 6.86 22.86
C ASP A 202 1.33 8.07 22.20
N PHE A 203 0.62 7.81 21.13
CA PHE A 203 -0.04 8.81 20.29
C PHE A 203 -1.29 8.21 19.65
N ALA A 204 -2.29 9.02 19.35
CA ALA A 204 -3.48 8.60 18.63
C ALA A 204 -3.88 9.65 17.59
N THR A 205 -4.09 9.21 16.34
CA THR A 205 -4.66 10.07 15.29
C THR A 205 -6.13 10.43 15.60
N GLU A 206 -6.56 11.61 15.18
CA GLU A 206 -7.96 12.02 15.25
C GLU A 206 -8.74 11.69 13.96
N GLY A 207 -8.02 11.44 12.85
CA GLY A 207 -8.60 11.08 11.56
C GLY A 207 -9.34 9.73 11.58
N ASP A 208 -10.24 9.54 10.62
CA ASP A 208 -10.86 8.23 10.39
C ASP A 208 -9.85 7.24 9.80
N MET A 209 -10.19 5.97 9.74
CA MET A 209 -9.38 4.91 9.13
C MET A 209 -10.21 4.20 8.09
N LEU A 210 -9.74 4.24 6.83
CA LEU A 210 -10.43 3.65 5.70
C LEU A 210 -9.64 2.48 5.12
N ALA A 211 -10.35 1.45 4.69
CA ALA A 211 -9.80 0.33 3.91
C ALA A 211 -10.92 -0.36 3.13
N LEU A 212 -10.55 -1.26 2.22
CA LEU A 212 -11.51 -2.21 1.68
C LEU A 212 -11.90 -3.22 2.75
N VAL A 213 -13.18 -3.58 2.78
CA VAL A 213 -13.76 -4.57 3.69
C VAL A 213 -14.59 -5.57 2.90
N ASP A 214 -14.55 -6.82 3.35
CA ASP A 214 -15.38 -7.91 2.87
C ASP A 214 -15.89 -8.72 4.07
N ASP A 215 -16.93 -9.52 3.89
CA ASP A 215 -17.48 -10.31 4.99
C ASP A 215 -16.83 -11.71 5.10
N THR A 216 -16.05 -12.12 4.09
CA THR A 216 -15.50 -13.47 3.95
C THR A 216 -13.98 -13.54 3.87
N GLU A 217 -13.31 -12.47 3.42
CA GLU A 217 -11.85 -12.43 3.30
C GLU A 217 -11.27 -11.09 3.76
N TYR A 218 -10.02 -11.11 4.16
CA TYR A 218 -9.23 -9.89 4.38
C TYR A 218 -8.99 -9.23 3.01
N ALA A 219 -9.63 -8.11 2.76
CA ALA A 219 -9.98 -7.58 1.44
C ALA A 219 -8.81 -6.91 0.70
N PHE A 220 -7.89 -7.68 0.12
CA PHE A 220 -6.80 -7.10 -0.70
C PHE A 220 -7.17 -6.89 -2.17
N TYR A 221 -8.00 -7.75 -2.74
CA TYR A 221 -8.29 -7.75 -4.19
C TYR A 221 -9.58 -7.02 -4.52
N ASP A 222 -10.61 -7.21 -3.72
CA ASP A 222 -11.94 -6.65 -3.91
C ASP A 222 -12.59 -6.33 -2.56
N GLY A 223 -13.81 -5.78 -2.56
CA GLY A 223 -14.57 -5.48 -1.35
C GLY A 223 -15.43 -4.24 -1.50
N GLN A 224 -15.78 -3.66 -0.37
CA GLN A 224 -16.45 -2.36 -0.25
C GLN A 224 -15.52 -1.37 0.47
N ILE A 225 -15.70 -0.07 0.26
CA ILE A 225 -15.00 0.94 1.04
C ILE A 225 -15.60 0.93 2.45
N GLY A 226 -14.78 0.65 3.46
CA GLY A 226 -15.16 0.67 4.87
C GLY A 226 -14.43 1.77 5.63
N ALA A 227 -15.08 2.33 6.65
CA ALA A 227 -14.50 3.32 7.54
C ALA A 227 -14.76 2.96 9.00
N LEU A 228 -13.74 3.15 9.85
CA LEU A 228 -13.76 2.70 11.24
C LEU A 228 -14.65 3.58 12.13
N ILE A 229 -14.55 4.89 12.00
CA ILE A 229 -15.24 5.85 12.90
C ILE A 229 -16.60 6.21 12.34
N SER A 230 -16.68 6.60 11.06
CA SER A 230 -17.94 6.96 10.43
C SER A 230 -18.86 5.76 10.18
N GLY A 231 -18.30 4.53 10.17
CA GLY A 231 -19.05 3.31 9.91
C GLY A 231 -19.53 3.18 8.46
N VAL A 232 -19.02 4.00 7.55
CA VAL A 232 -19.38 3.94 6.12
C VAL A 232 -19.05 2.55 5.56
N ARG A 233 -19.98 2.02 4.76
CA ARG A 233 -19.78 0.94 3.79
C ARG A 233 -20.33 1.39 2.45
N SER A 234 -19.50 1.45 1.44
CA SER A 234 -19.88 1.96 0.11
C SER A 234 -19.29 1.07 -0.99
N PRO A 235 -20.03 0.85 -2.10
CA PRO A 235 -19.48 0.20 -3.28
C PRO A 235 -18.25 0.95 -3.82
N ILE A 236 -17.28 0.23 -4.37
CA ILE A 236 -16.08 0.83 -4.98
C ILE A 236 -16.47 1.82 -6.09
N ALA A 237 -17.53 1.53 -6.85
CA ALA A 237 -18.00 2.41 -7.93
C ALA A 237 -18.33 3.85 -7.45
N ASP A 238 -18.68 4.00 -6.18
CA ASP A 238 -19.08 5.26 -5.58
C ASP A 238 -17.91 5.99 -4.86
N TYR A 239 -16.64 5.57 -5.11
CA TYR A 239 -15.48 6.06 -4.39
C TYR A 239 -15.37 7.59 -4.35
N ARG A 240 -15.78 8.29 -5.41
CA ARG A 240 -15.78 9.77 -5.47
C ARG A 240 -16.83 10.44 -4.57
N THR A 241 -17.82 9.70 -4.09
CA THR A 241 -18.76 10.20 -3.08
C THR A 241 -18.21 10.06 -1.66
N VAL A 242 -17.25 9.12 -1.47
CA VAL A 242 -16.62 8.85 -0.18
C VAL A 242 -15.34 9.66 0.00
N ILE A 243 -14.57 9.85 -1.08
CA ILE A 243 -13.25 10.49 -1.06
C ILE A 243 -13.27 11.73 -1.93
N THR A 244 -12.92 12.88 -1.33
CA THR A 244 -12.73 14.16 -2.03
C THR A 244 -11.25 14.51 -2.03
N GLU A 245 -10.70 14.83 -3.21
CA GLU A 245 -9.33 15.35 -3.34
C GLU A 245 -9.31 16.85 -3.51
N SER A 246 -8.32 17.51 -2.93
CA SER A 246 -8.10 18.96 -3.04
C SER A 246 -6.61 19.26 -3.30
N VAL A 247 -6.38 20.33 -4.07
CA VAL A 247 -5.04 20.89 -4.24
C VAL A 247 -4.71 21.75 -3.03
N VAL A 248 -3.51 21.60 -2.50
CA VAL A 248 -2.98 22.40 -1.39
C VAL A 248 -1.77 23.22 -1.87
N SER A 249 -1.57 24.40 -1.30
CA SER A 249 -0.57 25.35 -1.81
C SER A 249 0.89 24.97 -1.51
N HIS A 250 1.12 24.10 -0.52
CA HIS A 250 2.44 23.72 -0.04
C HIS A 250 2.94 22.38 -0.61
N SER A 251 2.10 21.66 -1.38
CA SER A 251 2.41 20.33 -1.88
C SER A 251 1.99 20.17 -3.35
N ASN A 252 2.81 19.49 -4.15
CA ASN A 252 2.46 19.08 -5.51
C ASN A 252 1.51 17.86 -5.52
N ALA A 253 1.39 17.15 -4.40
CA ALA A 253 0.41 16.08 -4.22
C ALA A 253 -0.91 16.65 -3.71
N LYS A 254 -2.02 16.09 -4.19
CA LYS A 254 -3.35 16.37 -3.66
C LYS A 254 -3.50 15.82 -2.24
N HIS A 255 -4.36 16.44 -1.43
CA HIS A 255 -4.81 15.88 -0.15
C HIS A 255 -6.22 15.34 -0.29
N SER A 256 -6.49 14.22 0.37
CA SER A 256 -7.81 13.59 0.36
C SER A 256 -8.52 13.80 1.70
N THR A 257 -9.85 13.89 1.63
CA THR A 257 -10.73 13.94 2.81
C THR A 257 -11.92 13.00 2.64
N HIS A 258 -12.43 12.52 3.78
CA HIS A 258 -13.70 11.83 3.92
C HIS A 258 -14.59 12.64 4.85
N ASP A 259 -15.78 13.01 4.40
CA ASP A 259 -16.70 13.92 5.13
C ASP A 259 -16.02 15.22 5.63
N GLY A 260 -15.11 15.77 4.81
CA GLY A 260 -14.38 16.99 5.12
C GLY A 260 -13.27 16.83 6.18
N ARG A 261 -12.95 15.61 6.61
CA ARG A 261 -11.92 15.29 7.59
C ARG A 261 -10.81 14.48 6.94
N SER A 262 -9.58 14.60 7.46
CA SER A 262 -8.47 13.73 7.08
C SER A 262 -8.71 12.29 7.56
N PHE A 263 -8.08 11.34 6.91
CA PHE A 263 -8.17 9.93 7.26
C PHE A 263 -6.88 9.19 6.92
N MET A 264 -6.67 8.04 7.57
CA MET A 264 -5.54 7.15 7.34
C MET A 264 -5.98 5.93 6.55
N VAL A 265 -5.15 5.49 5.60
CA VAL A 265 -5.20 4.18 4.93
C VAL A 265 -3.90 3.42 5.15
N GLY A 266 -3.90 2.10 5.01
CA GLY A 266 -2.71 1.26 5.18
C GLY A 266 -2.99 0.00 6.00
N SER A 267 -1.94 -0.63 6.51
CA SER A 267 -2.03 -1.90 7.23
C SER A 267 -2.79 -1.77 8.55
N LEU A 268 -2.59 -0.70 9.30
CA LEU A 268 -3.31 -0.49 10.56
C LEU A 268 -4.82 -0.30 10.35
N PRO A 269 -5.31 0.55 9.42
CA PRO A 269 -6.72 0.60 9.05
C PRO A 269 -7.31 -0.74 8.63
N ARG A 270 -6.63 -1.51 7.76
CA ARG A 270 -7.07 -2.84 7.34
C ARG A 270 -7.21 -3.80 8.53
N LEU A 271 -6.20 -3.82 9.41
CA LEU A 271 -6.22 -4.65 10.60
C LEU A 271 -7.37 -4.27 11.55
N ASN A 272 -7.59 -2.98 11.77
CA ASN A 272 -8.69 -2.49 12.59
C ASN A 272 -10.07 -2.91 12.08
N LEU A 273 -10.26 -2.92 10.77
CA LEU A 273 -11.54 -3.21 10.13
C LEU A 273 -11.77 -4.71 9.92
N SER A 274 -10.71 -5.52 9.75
CA SER A 274 -10.83 -6.87 9.22
C SER A 274 -9.94 -7.92 9.89
N ALA A 275 -9.35 -7.67 11.09
CA ALA A 275 -8.44 -8.61 11.77
C ALA A 275 -9.03 -10.01 11.99
N GLN A 276 -10.36 -10.12 12.14
CA GLN A 276 -11.05 -11.40 12.30
C GLN A 276 -10.92 -12.32 11.07
N LEU A 277 -10.60 -11.74 9.90
CA LEU A 277 -10.45 -12.43 8.62
C LEU A 277 -9.00 -12.74 8.24
N LEU A 278 -8.04 -12.45 9.11
CA LEU A 278 -6.65 -12.89 8.94
C LEU A 278 -6.56 -14.42 8.90
N MET A 279 -5.56 -14.93 8.20
CA MET A 279 -5.21 -16.35 8.20
C MET A 279 -4.80 -16.79 9.62
N PRO A 280 -4.92 -18.10 9.94
CA PRO A 280 -4.79 -18.58 11.31
C PRO A 280 -3.51 -18.20 12.03
N LYS A 281 -2.34 -18.29 11.37
CA LYS A 281 -1.06 -17.95 12.00
C LYS A 281 -0.90 -16.43 12.14
N ALA A 282 -1.25 -15.66 11.11
CA ALA A 282 -1.27 -14.20 11.18
C ALA A 282 -2.20 -13.69 12.28
N LYS A 283 -3.36 -14.30 12.46
CA LYS A 283 -4.31 -13.98 13.52
C LYS A 283 -3.75 -14.28 14.92
N ALA A 284 -3.07 -15.41 15.10
CA ALA A 284 -2.39 -15.74 16.34
C ALA A 284 -1.29 -14.72 16.65
N VAL A 285 -0.45 -14.41 15.68
CA VAL A 285 0.62 -13.40 15.81
C VAL A 285 0.03 -12.03 16.17
N ALA A 286 -1.02 -11.56 15.49
CA ALA A 286 -1.68 -10.29 15.81
C ALA A 286 -2.17 -10.23 17.27
N ALA A 287 -2.72 -11.35 17.77
CA ALA A 287 -3.18 -11.46 19.16
C ALA A 287 -2.00 -11.42 20.16
N GLU A 288 -0.90 -12.14 19.88
CA GLU A 288 0.32 -12.12 20.70
C GLU A 288 0.98 -10.74 20.76
N LEU A 289 0.94 -9.99 19.65
CA LEU A 289 1.44 -8.62 19.59
C LEU A 289 0.53 -7.60 20.29
N GLY A 290 -0.65 -8.01 20.76
CA GLY A 290 -1.63 -7.11 21.37
C GLY A 290 -2.20 -6.09 20.38
N LEU A 291 -2.13 -6.36 19.09
CA LEU A 291 -2.72 -5.52 18.04
C LEU A 291 -4.24 -5.73 18.01
N ALA A 292 -4.91 -5.14 19.01
CA ALA A 292 -6.35 -5.17 19.08
C ALA A 292 -6.98 -4.27 18.01
N ALA A 293 -8.12 -4.68 17.48
CA ALA A 293 -8.94 -3.82 16.65
C ALA A 293 -9.28 -2.51 17.38
N GLY A 294 -9.25 -1.39 16.65
CA GLY A 294 -9.59 -0.07 17.18
C GLY A 294 -8.40 0.76 17.67
N SER A 295 -7.16 0.29 17.52
CA SER A 295 -5.98 1.12 17.81
C SER A 295 -5.88 2.28 16.81
N ARG A 296 -5.65 3.49 17.33
CA ARG A 296 -5.51 4.72 16.54
C ARG A 296 -4.10 5.28 16.56
N ASN A 297 -3.11 4.49 16.98
CA ASN A 297 -1.71 4.91 17.00
C ASN A 297 -1.04 4.62 15.64
N PRO A 298 -0.72 5.64 14.81
CA PRO A 298 -0.16 5.43 13.48
C PRO A 298 1.21 4.72 13.49
N PHE A 299 1.96 4.80 14.58
CA PHE A 299 3.21 4.05 14.73
C PHE A 299 3.01 2.53 14.73
N LEU A 300 1.80 2.06 15.07
CA LEU A 300 1.44 0.63 14.99
C LEU A 300 1.18 0.14 13.57
N ASN A 301 1.25 1.02 12.57
CA ASN A 301 1.22 0.59 11.16
C ASN A 301 2.40 -0.35 10.82
N ASN A 302 3.58 -0.14 11.44
CA ASN A 302 4.74 -1.01 11.25
C ASN A 302 4.50 -2.45 11.74
N PRO A 303 4.12 -2.71 13.01
CA PRO A 303 3.77 -4.07 13.42
C PRO A 303 2.54 -4.63 12.68
N ALA A 304 1.58 -3.80 12.24
CA ALA A 304 0.49 -4.24 11.38
C ALA A 304 1.00 -4.75 10.02
N GLN A 305 1.96 -4.06 9.39
CA GLN A 305 2.61 -4.56 8.18
C GLN A 305 3.35 -5.88 8.41
N ALA A 306 3.96 -6.06 9.58
CA ALA A 306 4.63 -7.31 9.91
C ALA A 306 3.62 -8.48 10.05
N VAL A 307 2.44 -8.24 10.61
CA VAL A 307 1.33 -9.23 10.60
C VAL A 307 0.89 -9.54 9.16
N GLU A 308 0.78 -8.54 8.30
CA GLU A 308 0.40 -8.74 6.90
C GLU A 308 1.45 -9.53 6.09
N LEU A 309 2.72 -9.51 6.47
CA LEU A 309 3.73 -10.42 5.89
C LEU A 309 3.39 -11.89 6.16
N VAL A 310 2.97 -12.21 7.38
CA VAL A 310 2.54 -13.56 7.75
C VAL A 310 1.28 -13.95 6.98
N ASP A 311 0.26 -13.08 6.98
CA ASP A 311 -1.01 -13.30 6.26
C ASP A 311 -0.81 -13.51 4.77
N ALA A 312 0.00 -12.66 4.12
CA ALA A 312 0.30 -12.77 2.70
C ALA A 312 1.02 -14.08 2.36
N CYS A 313 1.92 -14.54 3.22
CA CYS A 313 2.62 -15.81 3.02
C CYS A 313 1.67 -17.01 3.12
N GLU A 314 0.81 -17.05 4.16
CA GLU A 314 -0.21 -18.10 4.32
C GLU A 314 -1.21 -18.11 3.16
N ARG A 315 -1.69 -16.92 2.71
CA ARG A 315 -2.61 -16.81 1.57
C ARG A 315 -1.98 -17.26 0.27
N CYS A 316 -0.71 -16.93 0.02
CA CYS A 316 -0.01 -17.41 -1.16
C CYS A 316 0.04 -18.94 -1.20
N ILE A 317 0.31 -19.59 -0.06
CA ILE A 317 0.31 -21.06 0.05
C ILE A 317 -1.08 -21.61 -0.27
N ALA A 318 -2.13 -21.08 0.35
CA ALA A 318 -3.50 -21.52 0.13
C ALA A 318 -3.95 -21.34 -1.33
N ILE A 319 -3.63 -20.20 -1.95
CA ILE A 319 -3.96 -19.93 -3.36
C ILE A 319 -3.20 -20.89 -4.29
N ILE A 320 -1.93 -21.18 -4.02
CA ILE A 320 -1.18 -22.14 -4.83
C ILE A 320 -1.79 -23.54 -4.69
N ASP A 321 -2.19 -23.95 -3.48
CA ASP A 321 -2.89 -25.24 -3.25
C ASP A 321 -4.20 -25.31 -4.05
N GLU A 322 -4.98 -24.23 -4.09
CA GLU A 322 -6.19 -24.13 -4.91
C GLU A 322 -5.88 -24.24 -6.42
N LEU A 323 -4.86 -23.50 -6.90
CA LEU A 323 -4.44 -23.51 -8.31
C LEU A 323 -3.95 -24.90 -8.77
N LEU A 324 -3.31 -25.66 -7.89
CA LEU A 324 -2.85 -27.03 -8.16
C LEU A 324 -3.99 -28.04 -8.11
N ALA A 325 -4.99 -27.84 -7.25
CA ALA A 325 -6.13 -28.73 -7.10
C ALA A 325 -7.21 -28.53 -8.17
N THR A 326 -7.25 -27.36 -8.81
CA THR A 326 -8.31 -26.99 -9.77
C THR A 326 -7.78 -26.94 -11.21
N SER A 327 -8.60 -27.41 -12.14
CA SER A 327 -8.38 -27.20 -13.56
C SER A 327 -9.06 -25.91 -14.02
N GLY A 328 -8.51 -25.25 -15.04
CA GLY A 328 -9.08 -24.03 -15.59
C GLY A 328 -8.08 -23.28 -16.45
N SER A 329 -8.52 -22.20 -17.05
CA SER A 329 -7.68 -21.33 -17.87
C SER A 329 -7.84 -19.89 -17.40
N SER A 330 -6.74 -19.16 -17.36
CA SER A 330 -6.73 -17.70 -17.17
C SER A 330 -6.58 -16.94 -18.48
N ARG A 331 -6.64 -17.62 -19.64
CA ARG A 331 -6.51 -16.96 -20.93
C ARG A 331 -7.67 -15.99 -21.17
N PRO A 332 -7.38 -14.77 -21.63
CA PRO A 332 -8.42 -13.77 -21.89
C PRO A 332 -9.33 -14.22 -23.05
N GLY A 333 -10.61 -13.90 -22.94
CA GLY A 333 -11.56 -13.97 -24.04
C GLY A 333 -11.41 -12.79 -25.00
N THR A 334 -12.32 -12.73 -25.99
CA THR A 334 -12.37 -11.57 -26.88
C THR A 334 -12.98 -10.37 -26.14
N VAL A 335 -12.26 -9.27 -26.13
CA VAL A 335 -12.75 -8.00 -25.57
C VAL A 335 -13.52 -7.24 -26.64
N VAL A 336 -14.76 -6.85 -26.34
CA VAL A 336 -15.58 -6.00 -27.17
C VAL A 336 -15.73 -4.64 -26.51
N PRO A 337 -14.98 -3.63 -26.98
CA PRO A 337 -15.08 -2.27 -26.42
C PRO A 337 -16.48 -1.68 -26.65
N ARG A 338 -16.86 -0.78 -25.74
CA ARG A 338 -18.11 0.00 -25.83
C ARG A 338 -17.92 1.34 -25.13
N GLU A 339 -18.74 2.32 -25.49
CA GLU A 339 -18.81 3.55 -24.72
C GLU A 339 -19.32 3.25 -23.33
N SER A 340 -18.48 3.49 -22.31
CA SER A 340 -18.77 3.12 -20.94
C SER A 340 -17.73 3.73 -19.97
N SER A 341 -18.03 3.64 -18.69
CA SER A 341 -17.10 3.98 -17.61
C SER A 341 -17.05 2.85 -16.58
N GLY A 342 -15.92 2.68 -15.92
CA GLY A 342 -15.75 1.72 -14.86
C GLY A 342 -14.70 2.18 -13.85
N ALA A 343 -14.88 1.75 -12.62
CA ALA A 343 -13.95 2.00 -11.54
C ALA A 343 -13.66 0.71 -10.77
N SER A 344 -12.49 0.65 -10.17
CA SER A 344 -12.12 -0.43 -9.28
C SER A 344 -11.16 0.03 -8.20
N ALA A 345 -10.98 -0.81 -7.18
CA ALA A 345 -9.97 -0.63 -6.17
C ALA A 345 -9.27 -1.95 -5.84
N THR A 346 -8.07 -1.84 -5.31
CA THR A 346 -7.36 -2.91 -4.57
C THR A 346 -6.67 -2.28 -3.37
N GLU A 347 -6.39 -3.09 -2.35
CA GLU A 347 -5.45 -2.69 -1.32
C GLU A 347 -4.04 -2.82 -1.87
N ALA A 348 -3.34 -1.70 -2.03
CA ALA A 348 -1.89 -1.69 -2.20
C ALA A 348 -1.21 -1.78 -0.81
N PRO A 349 0.09 -2.13 -0.72
CA PRO A 349 0.77 -2.22 0.57
C PRO A 349 0.55 -1.01 1.48
N ARG A 350 0.48 0.18 0.92
CA ARG A 350 0.34 1.47 1.62
C ARG A 350 -1.09 1.92 1.84
N GLY A 351 -2.09 1.18 1.34
CA GLY A 351 -3.52 1.47 1.49
C GLY A 351 -4.33 1.30 0.22
N THR A 352 -5.58 1.70 0.24
CA THR A 352 -6.52 1.52 -0.87
C THR A 352 -6.12 2.37 -2.08
N LEU A 353 -6.05 1.73 -3.24
CA LEU A 353 -5.74 2.32 -4.54
C LEU A 353 -6.98 2.27 -5.42
N TYR A 354 -7.40 3.41 -5.96
CA TYR A 354 -8.56 3.52 -6.87
C TYR A 354 -8.10 3.90 -8.27
N HIS A 355 -8.72 3.26 -9.28
CA HIS A 355 -8.62 3.64 -10.68
C HIS A 355 -10.02 3.73 -11.29
N GLY A 356 -10.29 4.78 -12.04
CA GLY A 356 -11.52 4.99 -12.82
C GLY A 356 -11.19 5.42 -14.23
N TYR A 357 -11.91 4.88 -15.23
CA TYR A 357 -11.71 5.22 -16.64
C TYR A 357 -13.04 5.33 -17.37
N SER A 358 -13.08 6.26 -18.34
CA SER A 358 -14.16 6.36 -19.33
C SER A 358 -13.60 6.06 -20.72
N PHE A 359 -14.39 5.41 -21.53
CA PHE A 359 -14.02 4.96 -22.88
C PHE A 359 -15.05 5.39 -23.91
N ASP A 360 -14.61 5.65 -25.14
CA ASP A 360 -15.47 5.77 -26.30
C ASP A 360 -15.88 4.38 -26.84
N ALA A 361 -16.72 4.37 -27.90
CA ALA A 361 -17.22 3.14 -28.53
C ALA A 361 -16.11 2.26 -29.14
N ASN A 362 -14.91 2.78 -29.37
CA ASN A 362 -13.76 2.08 -29.90
C ASN A 362 -12.80 1.59 -28.78
N GLY A 363 -13.11 1.87 -27.52
CA GLY A 363 -12.27 1.53 -26.38
C GLY A 363 -11.07 2.46 -26.21
N ILE A 364 -11.16 3.70 -26.71
CA ILE A 364 -10.18 4.74 -26.47
C ILE A 364 -10.54 5.48 -25.17
N VAL A 365 -9.57 5.67 -24.31
CA VAL A 365 -9.76 6.36 -23.02
C VAL A 365 -10.11 7.82 -23.28
N THR A 366 -11.21 8.29 -22.73
CA THR A 366 -11.69 9.68 -22.79
C THR A 366 -11.44 10.42 -21.48
N ALA A 367 -11.38 9.71 -20.35
CA ALA A 367 -11.01 10.25 -19.04
C ALA A 367 -10.32 9.18 -18.18
N GLY A 368 -9.39 9.60 -17.37
CA GLY A 368 -8.70 8.78 -16.36
C GLY A 368 -8.69 9.46 -15.01
N ASP A 369 -8.81 8.67 -13.95
CA ASP A 369 -8.85 9.11 -12.57
C ASP A 369 -8.14 8.09 -11.68
N VAL A 370 -7.20 8.53 -10.85
CA VAL A 370 -6.42 7.67 -9.96
C VAL A 370 -6.34 8.33 -8.58
N ILE A 371 -6.69 7.60 -7.51
CA ILE A 371 -6.44 8.04 -6.14
C ILE A 371 -5.46 7.06 -5.50
N THR A 372 -4.27 7.55 -5.16
CA THR A 372 -3.22 6.74 -4.56
C THR A 372 -3.29 6.74 -3.04
N PRO A 373 -2.81 5.67 -2.37
CA PRO A 373 -2.82 5.59 -0.91
C PRO A 373 -2.07 6.75 -0.23
N THR A 374 -0.92 7.15 -0.77
CA THR A 374 -0.12 8.22 -0.17
C THR A 374 -0.83 9.57 -0.25
N ALA A 375 -1.48 9.90 -1.39
CA ALA A 375 -2.29 11.12 -1.48
C ALA A 375 -3.45 11.14 -0.46
N GLN A 376 -4.02 9.97 -0.15
CA GLN A 376 -5.03 9.84 0.89
C GLN A 376 -4.46 10.11 2.29
N ASN A 377 -3.24 9.66 2.55
CA ASN A 377 -2.59 9.78 3.86
C ASN A 377 -2.05 11.19 4.16
N LEU A 378 -1.69 12.01 3.16
CA LEU A 378 -0.96 13.26 3.37
C LEU A 378 -1.71 14.25 4.29
N GLY A 379 -3.01 14.41 4.09
CA GLY A 379 -3.81 15.30 4.95
C GLY A 379 -3.85 14.86 6.41
N ASN A 380 -3.87 13.53 6.65
CA ASN A 380 -3.85 12.99 8.00
C ASN A 380 -2.44 13.03 8.61
N LEU A 381 -1.40 12.81 7.81
CA LEU A 381 -0.02 12.96 8.25
C LEU A 381 0.27 14.39 8.72
N ASP A 382 -0.16 15.40 7.98
CA ASP A 382 -0.05 16.81 8.39
C ASP A 382 -0.79 17.07 9.71
N ALA A 383 -2.01 16.54 9.85
CA ALA A 383 -2.79 16.69 11.08
C ALA A 383 -2.11 16.01 12.28
N ASP A 384 -1.58 14.80 12.09
CA ASP A 384 -0.88 14.06 13.14
C ASP A 384 0.44 14.72 13.53
N MET A 385 1.20 15.26 12.57
CA MET A 385 2.41 16.03 12.87
C MET A 385 2.08 17.27 13.72
N ARG A 386 1.01 18.01 13.38
CA ARG A 386 0.55 19.17 14.18
C ARG A 386 0.11 18.76 15.58
N ALA A 387 -0.56 17.62 15.71
CA ALA A 387 -1.03 17.10 16.99
C ALA A 387 0.11 16.58 17.87
N LEU A 388 1.13 15.97 17.28
CA LEU A 388 2.29 15.44 17.98
C LEU A 388 3.28 16.54 18.41
N ALA A 389 3.48 17.56 17.58
CA ALA A 389 4.51 18.59 17.76
C ALA A 389 4.51 19.28 19.13
N PRO A 390 3.36 19.66 19.75
CA PRO A 390 3.34 20.27 21.07
C PRO A 390 3.94 19.40 22.16
N SER A 391 3.84 18.08 22.08
CA SER A 391 4.43 17.15 23.05
C SER A 391 5.95 17.04 22.95
N LEU A 392 6.54 17.53 21.88
CA LEU A 392 7.96 17.49 21.60
C LEU A 392 8.67 18.82 21.90
N VAL A 393 7.92 19.87 22.25
CA VAL A 393 8.49 21.15 22.67
C VAL A 393 9.34 20.94 23.91
N GLY A 394 10.58 21.48 23.88
CA GLY A 394 11.57 21.28 24.95
C GLY A 394 12.59 20.17 24.68
N LEU A 395 12.39 19.33 23.66
CA LEU A 395 13.44 18.45 23.15
C LEU A 395 14.48 19.25 22.36
N SER A 396 15.67 18.67 22.16
CA SER A 396 16.63 19.23 21.21
C SER A 396 16.02 19.27 19.80
N LYS A 397 16.56 20.14 18.95
CA LYS A 397 16.09 20.23 17.55
C LYS A 397 16.20 18.89 16.83
N GLU A 398 17.28 18.17 17.07
CA GLU A 398 17.57 16.87 16.47
C GLU A 398 16.55 15.82 16.91
N GLU A 399 16.22 15.76 18.20
CA GLU A 399 15.21 14.83 18.74
C GLU A 399 13.80 15.16 18.23
N PHE A 400 13.45 16.44 18.18
CA PHE A 400 12.16 16.89 17.64
C PHE A 400 12.00 16.45 16.18
N LEU A 401 12.98 16.75 15.32
CA LEU A 401 12.96 16.40 13.93
C LEU A 401 12.95 14.87 13.72
N PHE A 402 13.74 14.15 14.48
CA PHE A 402 13.76 12.68 14.43
C PHE A 402 12.39 12.06 14.71
N MET A 403 11.65 12.61 15.70
CA MET A 403 10.30 12.15 16.01
C MET A 403 9.30 12.45 14.88
N MET A 404 9.41 13.63 14.23
CA MET A 404 8.61 13.95 13.05
C MET A 404 8.90 13.00 11.89
N GLU A 405 10.16 12.77 11.57
CA GLU A 405 10.58 11.83 10.55
C GLU A 405 10.13 10.39 10.85
N LYS A 406 10.18 9.98 12.11
CA LYS A 406 9.71 8.66 12.56
C LYS A 406 8.20 8.50 12.35
N LEU A 407 7.41 9.55 12.58
CA LEU A 407 5.98 9.56 12.26
C LEU A 407 5.75 9.46 10.75
N VAL A 408 6.46 10.24 9.93
CA VAL A 408 6.38 10.15 8.47
C VAL A 408 6.65 8.72 7.98
N ARG A 409 7.73 8.10 8.49
CA ARG A 409 8.08 6.72 8.11
C ARG A 409 7.05 5.70 8.57
N ALA A 410 6.34 5.92 9.68
CA ALA A 410 5.26 5.03 10.11
C ALA A 410 4.10 4.95 9.11
N TYR A 411 3.88 5.99 8.31
CA TYR A 411 2.89 6.01 7.23
C TYR A 411 3.35 5.28 5.95
N ASP A 412 4.62 4.86 5.86
CA ASP A 412 5.22 4.25 4.65
C ASP A 412 4.92 5.06 3.36
N PRO A 413 5.26 6.36 3.29
CA PRO A 413 4.86 7.18 2.18
C PRO A 413 5.59 6.81 0.88
N CYS A 414 4.85 6.89 -0.24
CA CYS A 414 5.37 6.80 -1.60
C CYS A 414 5.08 8.14 -2.31
N LEU A 415 6.00 9.09 -2.17
CA LEU A 415 5.75 10.47 -2.59
C LEU A 415 5.65 10.58 -4.11
N SER A 416 6.45 9.79 -4.85
CA SER A 416 6.31 9.75 -6.30
C SER A 416 4.94 9.22 -6.76
N CYS A 417 4.29 8.33 -5.98
CA CYS A 417 2.92 7.90 -6.29
C CYS A 417 1.89 9.01 -6.06
N SER A 418 2.11 9.88 -5.08
CA SER A 418 1.14 10.92 -4.71
C SER A 418 1.01 12.05 -5.72
N VAL A 419 1.96 12.18 -6.65
CA VAL A 419 2.03 13.22 -7.70
C VAL A 419 1.79 12.68 -9.12
N HIS A 420 1.00 11.61 -9.24
CA HIS A 420 0.69 10.91 -10.50
C HIS A 420 -0.06 11.77 -11.54
#